data_17b47350431929ca19d37ee1b6d0f1ea
#
_entry.id   17b47350431929ca19d37ee1b6d0f1ea
#
_cell.length_a   1.000
_cell.length_b   1.000
_cell.length_c   1.000
_cell.angle_alpha   90.00
_cell.angle_beta   90.00
_cell.angle_gamma   90.00
#
_symmetry.space_group_name_H-M   'P 1'
#
loop_
_entity.id
_entity.type
_entity.pdbx_description
1 polymer ?
#
loop_
_entity_poly.entity_id
_entity_poly.type
_entity_poly.pdbx_seq_one_letter_code
_entity_poly.pdbx_strand_id
1 'polypeptide(L)'
;MIYVDESGVQKEMNPLRGRAKRGVRLYQETSGKRIKRDNVIAGYLNGLILALCIFAWSTDTEWFCEWFEYSLIPLLKPGSVIILDNATFHSKVYLPVIAEAYGHKILWLPKYSPDLNPIEHVWANMKTWLRNYSKNYLNIKSAVLDHFHT
;
A
#
# COMPACT_ATOMS: atom_id res chain seq x y z
N MET A 1 -14.13 9.67 5.92
CA MET A 1 -12.85 9.19 6.51
C MET A 1 -12.01 8.58 5.42
N ILE A 2 -10.76 8.98 5.32
CA ILE A 2 -9.81 8.49 4.33
C ILE A 2 -8.74 7.70 5.07
N TYR A 3 -8.59 6.43 4.73
CA TYR A 3 -7.54 5.57 5.29
C TYR A 3 -6.32 5.60 4.38
N VAL A 4 -5.14 5.77 4.93
CA VAL A 4 -3.88 5.81 4.17
C VAL A 4 -2.97 4.71 4.65
N ASP A 5 -2.37 4.00 3.71
CA ASP A 5 -1.44 2.91 4.01
C ASP A 5 -0.49 2.62 2.85
N GLU A 6 0.57 1.90 3.14
CA GLU A 6 1.60 1.47 2.22
C GLU A 6 1.72 -0.05 2.19
N SER A 7 1.97 -0.61 1.03
CA SER A 7 2.18 -2.04 0.88
C SER A 7 3.35 -2.34 -0.06
N GLY A 8 4.13 -3.37 0.26
CA GLY A 8 5.18 -3.85 -0.64
C GLY A 8 4.63 -4.86 -1.64
N VAL A 9 5.08 -4.77 -2.89
CA VAL A 9 4.74 -5.68 -3.97
C VAL A 9 5.98 -6.15 -4.73
N GLN A 10 5.95 -7.35 -5.29
CA GLN A 10 7.02 -7.89 -6.12
C GLN A 10 6.41 -8.75 -7.23
N LYS A 11 7.09 -8.81 -8.38
CA LYS A 11 6.57 -9.51 -9.56
C LYS A 11 6.40 -11.02 -9.32
N GLU A 12 7.34 -11.63 -8.62
CA GLU A 12 7.27 -13.03 -8.24
C GLU A 12 6.85 -13.16 -6.79
N MET A 13 5.55 -13.29 -6.57
CA MET A 13 5.01 -13.56 -5.25
C MET A 13 4.86 -15.06 -5.07
N ASN A 14 5.50 -15.60 -4.05
CA ASN A 14 5.40 -17.02 -3.72
C ASN A 14 3.94 -17.37 -3.36
N PRO A 15 3.42 -18.53 -3.82
CA PRO A 15 2.11 -18.98 -3.40
C PRO A 15 2.07 -19.16 -1.88
N LEU A 16 0.97 -18.76 -1.26
CA LEU A 16 0.79 -18.88 0.20
C LEU A 16 0.78 -20.32 0.70
N ARG A 17 0.50 -21.30 -0.19
CA ARG A 17 0.45 -22.72 0.12
C ARG A 17 0.91 -23.53 -1.10
N GLY A 18 1.92 -24.38 -0.91
CA GLY A 18 2.26 -25.42 -1.84
C GLY A 18 1.42 -26.69 -1.57
N ARG A 19 0.93 -27.35 -2.61
CA ARG A 19 0.34 -28.68 -2.50
C ARG A 19 1.31 -29.73 -3.01
N ALA A 20 1.68 -30.69 -2.18
CA ALA A 20 2.43 -31.87 -2.57
C ALA A 20 1.69 -33.14 -2.17
N LYS A 21 2.01 -34.27 -2.81
CA LYS A 21 1.54 -35.57 -2.35
C LYS A 21 2.03 -35.83 -0.92
N ARG A 22 1.20 -36.47 -0.11
CA ARG A 22 1.53 -36.81 1.29
C ARG A 22 2.88 -37.54 1.34
N GLY A 23 3.83 -37.03 2.13
CA GLY A 23 5.18 -37.59 2.29
C GLY A 23 6.26 -36.96 1.42
N VAL A 24 5.94 -36.03 0.53
CA VAL A 24 6.92 -35.31 -0.29
C VAL A 24 7.22 -33.97 0.35
N ARG A 25 8.51 -33.69 0.67
CA ARG A 25 8.95 -32.36 1.08
C ARG A 25 8.92 -31.42 -0.13
N LEU A 26 8.19 -30.32 -0.01
CA LEU A 26 8.27 -29.22 -0.97
C LEU A 26 9.58 -28.47 -0.71
N TYR A 27 10.51 -28.57 -1.63
CA TYR A 27 11.66 -27.68 -1.69
C TYR A 27 11.28 -26.51 -2.59
N GLN A 28 11.17 -25.32 -2.01
CA GLN A 28 11.05 -24.11 -2.79
C GLN A 28 12.47 -23.62 -3.08
N GLU A 29 12.89 -23.72 -4.33
CA GLU A 29 14.10 -23.05 -4.77
C GLU A 29 13.84 -21.53 -4.71
N THR A 30 14.28 -20.90 -3.66
CA THR A 30 14.47 -19.46 -3.62
C THR A 30 15.67 -19.17 -4.51
N SER A 31 15.41 -18.69 -5.74
CA SER A 31 16.49 -18.17 -6.56
C SER A 31 17.19 -17.07 -5.76
N GLY A 32 18.49 -17.18 -5.55
CA GLY A 32 19.29 -16.19 -4.79
C GLY A 32 19.43 -14.83 -5.48
N LYS A 33 18.61 -14.53 -6.48
CA LYS A 33 18.46 -13.21 -7.09
C LYS A 33 17.63 -12.35 -6.16
N ARG A 34 18.17 -11.19 -5.78
CA ARG A 34 17.43 -10.13 -5.09
C ARG A 34 16.19 -9.77 -5.94
N ILE A 35 15.02 -10.23 -5.52
CA ILE A 35 13.77 -9.91 -6.18
C ILE A 35 13.50 -8.44 -5.93
N LYS A 36 13.35 -7.67 -7.02
CA LYS A 36 13.06 -6.25 -6.96
C LYS A 36 11.67 -6.06 -6.33
N ARG A 37 11.62 -5.35 -5.22
CA ARG A 37 10.40 -5.00 -4.51
C ARG A 37 10.06 -3.55 -4.80
N ASP A 38 8.84 -3.31 -5.23
CA ASP A 38 8.26 -1.98 -5.33
C ASP A 38 7.32 -1.73 -4.14
N ASN A 39 7.07 -0.48 -3.84
CA ASN A 39 6.12 -0.05 -2.82
C ASN A 39 4.90 0.59 -3.49
N VAL A 40 3.75 0.42 -2.88
CA VAL A 40 2.48 1.02 -3.30
C VAL A 40 1.92 1.80 -2.13
N ILE A 41 1.51 3.03 -2.36
CA ILE A 41 0.84 3.87 -1.38
C ILE A 41 -0.47 4.40 -1.97
N ALA A 42 -1.50 4.51 -1.16
CA ALA A 42 -2.78 5.09 -1.56
C ALA A 42 -3.61 5.56 -0.36
N GLY A 43 -4.59 6.41 -0.64
CA GLY A 43 -5.72 6.66 0.23
C GLY A 43 -6.91 5.76 -0.17
N TYR A 44 -7.74 5.39 0.79
CA TYR A 44 -8.95 4.61 0.59
C TYR A 44 -10.16 5.33 1.15
N LEU A 45 -11.18 5.50 0.32
CA LEU A 45 -12.45 6.13 0.68
C LEU A 45 -13.62 5.33 0.10
N ASN A 46 -14.34 4.59 0.93
CA ASN A 46 -15.59 3.92 0.54
C ASN A 46 -15.51 3.13 -0.78
N GLY A 47 -14.48 2.31 -0.95
CA GLY A 47 -14.26 1.52 -2.16
C GLY A 47 -13.42 2.22 -3.24
N LEU A 48 -13.12 3.50 -3.09
CA LEU A 48 -12.28 4.25 -4.02
C LEU A 48 -10.83 4.29 -3.55
N ILE A 49 -9.92 4.10 -4.49
CA ILE A 49 -8.48 4.29 -4.28
C ILE A 49 -8.09 5.68 -4.77
N LEU A 50 -7.45 6.45 -3.92
CA LEU A 50 -7.03 7.82 -4.17
C LEU A 50 -5.52 7.95 -4.14
N ALA A 51 -4.98 8.78 -5.00
CA ALA A 51 -3.56 9.13 -5.04
C ALA A 51 -2.61 7.92 -5.09
N LEU A 52 -3.01 6.85 -5.79
CA LEU A 52 -2.19 5.65 -5.96
C LEU A 52 -0.82 6.02 -6.52
N CYS A 53 0.24 5.63 -5.81
CA CYS A 53 1.62 5.82 -6.25
C CYS A 53 2.40 4.52 -6.07
N ILE A 54 3.16 4.15 -7.10
CA ILE A 54 4.01 2.96 -7.13
C ILE A 54 5.44 3.42 -7.31
N PHE A 55 6.33 3.03 -6.41
CA PHE A 55 7.71 3.50 -6.39
C PHE A 55 8.67 2.41 -5.90
N ALA A 56 9.95 2.53 -6.32
CA ALA A 56 10.98 1.51 -6.09
C ALA A 56 11.92 1.81 -4.91
N TRP A 57 11.81 2.99 -4.30
CA TRP A 57 12.63 3.43 -3.19
C TRP A 57 11.95 3.25 -1.84
N SER A 58 12.68 3.41 -0.75
CA SER A 58 12.12 3.36 0.59
C SER A 58 11.39 4.67 0.92
N THR A 59 10.28 4.57 1.61
CA THR A 59 9.53 5.74 2.08
C THR A 59 10.29 6.39 3.24
N ASP A 60 10.53 7.69 3.12
CA ASP A 60 10.98 8.55 4.20
C ASP A 60 9.93 9.62 4.52
N THR A 61 10.15 10.34 5.61
CA THR A 61 9.22 11.36 6.10
C THR A 61 9.00 12.49 5.10
N GLU A 62 10.07 12.97 4.46
CA GLU A 62 10.01 14.09 3.52
C GLU A 62 9.17 13.71 2.29
N TRP A 63 9.49 12.59 1.66
CA TRP A 63 8.75 12.09 0.50
C TRP A 63 7.28 11.82 0.83
N PHE A 64 7.00 11.23 2.01
CA PHE A 64 5.62 10.98 2.44
C PHE A 64 4.83 12.28 2.61
N CYS A 65 5.44 13.31 3.23
CA CYS A 65 4.80 14.61 3.38
C CYS A 65 4.50 15.27 2.03
N GLU A 66 5.41 15.16 1.05
CA GLU A 66 5.20 15.67 -0.30
C GLU A 66 4.05 14.94 -1.01
N TRP A 67 4.04 13.61 -0.98
CA TRP A 67 2.94 12.82 -1.54
C TRP A 67 1.60 13.16 -0.86
N PHE A 68 1.59 13.26 0.46
CA PHE A 68 0.42 13.60 1.25
C PHE A 68 -0.15 14.97 0.87
N GLU A 69 0.69 15.98 0.79
CA GLU A 69 0.29 17.36 0.50
C GLU A 69 -0.11 17.55 -0.97
N TYR A 70 0.69 17.04 -1.90
CA TYR A 70 0.54 17.36 -3.33
C TYR A 70 -0.24 16.31 -4.13
N SER A 71 -0.33 15.10 -3.66
CA SER A 71 -1.06 14.03 -4.35
C SER A 71 -2.40 13.68 -3.69
N LEU A 72 -2.43 13.54 -2.37
CA LEU A 72 -3.62 13.11 -1.64
C LEU A 72 -4.56 14.28 -1.32
N ILE A 73 -4.07 15.31 -0.65
CA ILE A 73 -4.89 16.45 -0.18
C ILE A 73 -5.76 17.07 -1.28
N PRO A 74 -5.26 17.32 -2.51
CA PRO A 74 -6.07 17.93 -3.58
C PRO A 74 -7.29 17.11 -4.00
N LEU A 75 -7.32 15.82 -3.69
CA LEU A 75 -8.42 14.92 -4.01
C LEU A 75 -9.50 14.86 -2.93
N LEU A 76 -9.24 15.46 -1.78
CA LEU A 76 -10.11 15.37 -0.61
C LEU A 76 -11.10 16.51 -0.55
N LYS A 77 -12.32 16.20 -0.09
CA LYS A 77 -13.31 17.23 0.23
C LYS A 77 -12.91 17.97 1.51
N PRO A 78 -13.20 19.29 1.61
CA PRO A 78 -12.95 20.05 2.82
C PRO A 78 -13.56 19.39 4.07
N GLY A 79 -12.85 19.43 5.19
CA GLY A 79 -13.28 18.81 6.44
C GLY A 79 -13.08 17.30 6.51
N SER A 80 -12.29 16.72 5.63
CA SER A 80 -11.98 15.28 5.66
C SER A 80 -11.15 14.90 6.89
N VAL A 81 -11.40 13.69 7.39
CA VAL A 81 -10.57 13.04 8.42
C VAL A 81 -9.69 12.00 7.77
N ILE A 82 -8.38 12.14 7.95
CA ILE A 82 -7.37 11.26 7.37
C ILE A 82 -6.86 10.33 8.47
N ILE A 83 -6.93 9.04 8.23
CA ILE A 83 -6.59 8.01 9.21
C ILE A 83 -5.26 7.38 8.80
N LEU A 84 -4.30 7.43 9.69
CA LEU A 84 -2.94 6.94 9.51
C LEU A 84 -2.55 5.97 10.62
N ASP A 85 -1.72 4.99 10.30
CA ASP A 85 -1.05 4.18 11.29
C ASP A 85 0.15 4.92 11.94
N ASN A 86 0.85 4.22 12.84
CA ASN A 86 2.01 4.78 13.54
C ASN A 86 3.34 4.39 12.87
N ALA A 87 3.42 4.31 11.55
CA ALA A 87 4.67 4.08 10.85
C ALA A 87 5.70 5.19 11.18
N THR A 88 6.98 4.82 11.20
CA THR A 88 8.06 5.72 11.62
C THR A 88 8.22 6.95 10.73
N PHE A 89 7.88 6.83 9.45
CA PHE A 89 7.91 7.94 8.49
C PHE A 89 6.65 8.83 8.53
N HIS A 90 5.61 8.45 9.27
CA HIS A 90 4.44 9.30 9.52
C HIS A 90 4.76 10.32 10.62
N SER A 91 5.17 11.51 10.22
CA SER A 91 5.50 12.58 11.17
C SER A 91 4.27 13.06 11.93
N LYS A 92 4.27 12.86 13.25
CA LYS A 92 3.24 13.39 14.14
C LYS A 92 3.32 14.90 14.36
N VAL A 93 4.36 15.54 13.83
CA VAL A 93 4.56 16.98 13.87
C VAL A 93 4.13 17.64 12.57
N TYR A 94 4.66 17.18 11.42
CA TYR A 94 4.44 17.83 10.13
C TYR A 94 3.08 17.51 9.51
N LEU A 95 2.62 16.26 9.57
CA LEU A 95 1.38 15.85 8.91
C LEU A 95 0.14 16.57 9.49
N PRO A 96 -0.03 16.73 10.81
CA PRO A 96 -1.13 17.52 11.35
C PRO A 96 -1.11 18.98 10.90
N VAL A 97 0.07 19.60 10.84
CA VAL A 97 0.22 20.99 10.36
C VAL A 97 -0.21 21.11 8.90
N ILE A 98 0.23 20.19 8.04
CA ILE A 98 -0.18 20.16 6.63
C ILE A 98 -1.69 19.96 6.51
N ALA A 99 -2.25 18.95 7.19
CA ALA A 99 -3.67 18.65 7.13
C ALA A 99 -4.53 19.86 7.59
N GLU A 100 -4.19 20.49 8.69
CA GLU A 100 -4.92 21.65 9.22
C GLU A 100 -4.85 22.85 8.28
N ALA A 101 -3.73 23.09 7.62
CA ALA A 101 -3.57 24.16 6.63
C ALA A 101 -4.58 24.06 5.47
N TYR A 102 -5.01 22.85 5.14
CA TYR A 102 -6.02 22.57 4.10
C TYR A 102 -7.41 22.25 4.65
N GLY A 103 -7.64 22.44 5.95
CA GLY A 103 -8.94 22.22 6.59
C GLY A 103 -9.28 20.77 6.88
N HIS A 104 -8.29 19.89 7.00
CA HIS A 104 -8.43 18.47 7.32
C HIS A 104 -7.94 18.15 8.73
N LYS A 105 -8.30 16.96 9.22
CA LYS A 105 -7.84 16.44 10.52
C LYS A 105 -7.18 15.07 10.32
N ILE A 106 -6.22 14.76 11.18
CA ILE A 106 -5.60 13.44 11.26
C ILE A 106 -6.08 12.69 12.48
N LEU A 107 -6.41 11.43 12.28
CA LEU A 107 -6.68 10.46 13.34
C LEU A 107 -5.65 9.34 13.25
N TRP A 108 -4.97 9.08 14.36
CA TRP A 108 -3.97 8.03 14.44
C TRP A 108 -4.62 6.71 14.88
N LEU A 109 -4.37 5.64 14.13
CA LEU A 109 -4.76 4.30 14.54
C LEU A 109 -4.00 3.88 15.81
N PRO A 110 -4.62 3.06 16.68
CA PRO A 110 -3.90 2.41 17.76
C PRO A 110 -2.74 1.56 17.22
N LYS A 111 -1.70 1.38 18.02
CA LYS A 111 -0.59 0.49 17.65
C LYS A 111 -1.09 -0.94 17.45
N TYR A 112 -0.54 -1.63 16.46
CA TYR A 112 -0.85 -3.04 16.17
C TYR A 112 -2.33 -3.33 15.88
N SER A 113 -3.02 -2.43 15.17
CA SER A 113 -4.44 -2.55 14.84
C SER A 113 -4.71 -2.51 13.32
N PRO A 114 -4.11 -3.43 12.53
CA PRO A 114 -4.35 -3.47 11.07
C PRO A 114 -5.80 -3.82 10.72
N ASP A 115 -6.50 -4.53 11.58
CA ASP A 115 -7.92 -4.88 11.44
C ASP A 115 -8.86 -3.66 11.46
N LEU A 116 -8.41 -2.54 11.99
CA LEU A 116 -9.13 -1.25 11.95
C LEU A 116 -8.89 -0.45 10.66
N ASN A 117 -8.03 -0.95 9.77
CA ASN A 117 -7.69 -0.28 8.53
C ASN A 117 -8.26 -1.03 7.32
N PRO A 118 -9.39 -0.62 6.75
CA PRO A 118 -10.04 -1.33 5.66
C PRO A 118 -9.22 -1.40 4.37
N ILE A 119 -8.22 -0.55 4.16
CA ILE A 119 -7.31 -0.62 3.01
C ILE A 119 -6.47 -1.90 3.01
N GLU A 120 -6.27 -2.52 4.16
CA GLU A 120 -5.57 -3.82 4.27
C GLU A 120 -6.27 -4.93 3.48
N HIS A 121 -7.59 -4.91 3.42
CA HIS A 121 -8.36 -5.83 2.56
C HIS A 121 -8.11 -5.57 1.07
N VAL A 122 -7.94 -4.31 0.70
CA VAL A 122 -7.60 -3.92 -0.68
C VAL A 122 -6.22 -4.46 -1.05
N TRP A 123 -5.25 -4.30 -0.16
CA TRP A 123 -3.91 -4.84 -0.36
C TRP A 123 -3.88 -6.37 -0.44
N ALA A 124 -4.65 -7.04 0.41
CA ALA A 124 -4.78 -8.50 0.37
C ALA A 124 -5.37 -8.99 -0.96
N ASN A 125 -6.41 -8.35 -1.46
CA ASN A 125 -7.02 -8.64 -2.75
C ASN A 125 -6.05 -8.39 -3.90
N MET A 126 -5.38 -7.26 -3.92
CA MET A 126 -4.36 -6.93 -4.91
C MET A 126 -3.24 -7.99 -4.93
N LYS A 127 -2.70 -8.35 -3.77
CA LYS A 127 -1.64 -9.37 -3.68
C LYS A 127 -2.09 -10.75 -4.16
N THR A 128 -3.32 -11.12 -3.87
CA THR A 128 -3.91 -12.37 -4.37
C THR A 128 -4.04 -12.35 -5.88
N TRP A 129 -4.53 -11.25 -6.45
CA TRP A 129 -4.62 -11.08 -7.90
C TRP A 129 -3.23 -11.10 -8.56
N LEU A 130 -2.25 -10.39 -7.99
CA LEU A 130 -0.88 -10.36 -8.52
C LEU A 130 -0.21 -11.73 -8.54
N ARG A 131 -0.45 -12.60 -7.56
CA ARG A 131 0.07 -13.99 -7.57
C ARG A 131 -0.40 -14.78 -8.77
N ASN A 132 -1.61 -14.52 -9.22
CA ASN A 132 -2.21 -15.24 -10.35
C ASN A 132 -1.83 -14.63 -11.71
N TYR A 133 -1.72 -13.32 -11.81
CA TYR A 133 -1.70 -12.61 -13.08
C TYR A 133 -0.44 -11.80 -13.36
N SER A 134 0.43 -11.53 -12.39
CA SER A 134 1.61 -10.66 -12.58
C SER A 134 2.59 -11.18 -13.65
N LYS A 135 2.62 -12.48 -13.88
CA LYS A 135 3.45 -13.11 -14.92
C LYS A 135 3.10 -12.66 -16.35
N ASN A 136 1.87 -12.21 -16.57
CA ASN A 136 1.37 -11.73 -17.86
C ASN A 136 1.80 -10.29 -18.16
N TYR A 137 2.46 -9.61 -17.21
CA TYR A 137 2.85 -8.21 -17.33
C TYR A 137 4.36 -8.05 -17.44
N LEU A 138 4.78 -7.01 -18.14
CA LEU A 138 6.20 -6.69 -18.33
C LEU A 138 6.89 -6.34 -17.00
N ASN A 139 6.18 -5.60 -16.13
CA ASN A 139 6.66 -5.20 -14.81
C ASN A 139 5.51 -5.15 -13.79
N ILE A 140 5.86 -5.11 -12.52
CA ILE A 140 4.87 -5.10 -11.43
C ILE A 140 4.01 -3.84 -11.42
N LYS A 141 4.57 -2.70 -11.80
CA LYS A 141 3.83 -1.43 -11.88
C LYS A 141 2.65 -1.52 -12.84
N SER A 142 2.86 -2.07 -14.03
CA SER A 142 1.80 -2.27 -15.02
C SER A 142 0.71 -3.21 -14.49
N ALA A 143 1.09 -4.28 -13.79
CA ALA A 143 0.14 -5.20 -13.18
C ALA A 143 -0.70 -4.53 -12.10
N VAL A 144 -0.10 -3.76 -11.20
CA VAL A 144 -0.81 -3.03 -10.15
C VAL A 144 -1.77 -1.99 -10.73
N LEU A 145 -1.32 -1.23 -11.72
CA LEU A 145 -2.17 -0.24 -12.38
C LEU A 145 -3.38 -0.89 -13.04
N ASP A 146 -3.20 -2.02 -13.72
CA ASP A 146 -4.31 -2.73 -14.37
C ASP A 146 -5.31 -3.27 -13.34
N HIS A 147 -4.83 -3.80 -12.22
CA HIS A 147 -5.70 -4.26 -11.12
C HIS A 147 -6.65 -3.18 -10.61
N PHE A 148 -6.18 -1.93 -10.50
CA PHE A 148 -6.98 -0.82 -9.97
C PHE A 148 -7.78 -0.08 -11.06
N HIS A 149 -7.50 -0.29 -12.34
CA HIS A 149 -8.24 0.30 -13.45
C HIS A 149 -9.35 -0.61 -14.02
N THR A 150 -9.38 -1.85 -13.60
CA THR A 150 -10.48 -2.76 -13.88
C THR A 150 -11.53 -2.73 -12.78
#